data_8712bf74a66a98b4356aeacf1ed20c99
#
_entry.id   8712bf74a66a98b4356aeacf1ed20c99
#
_cell.length_a   1.000
_cell.length_b   1.000
_cell.length_c   1.000
_cell.angle_alpha   90.00
_cell.angle_beta   90.00
_cell.angle_gamma   90.00
#
_symmetry.space_group_name_H-M   'P 1'
#
loop_
_entity.id
_entity.type
_entity.pdbx_description
1 polymer ?
#
loop_
_entity_poly.entity_id
_entity_poly.type
_entity_poly.pdbx_seq_one_letter_code
_entity_poly.pdbx_strand_id
1 'polypeptide(L)'
;MKYDPMKDHRLDPRLRQALALMGQLSGSDEPIIDVPDRETQLAEANSPGGVARREMMEKMFGAMDNIVVAPKEGLRIERHTIESAPDGNRINLSVIRPDTNEVLPCVYYIHGGGMMTLSCMFGTYQTWGRMIAHQGLAVVMVDFRNCLTPSSVPEVEPFPAGLNDCVSGFLWTHQNAASMGIDPSRILIAGESGGGNLSIATTMVLGRDGHGDKQLGLYAMCPYISGQWPREDYPSSAENDGIFITIGNNHGAMAYGMEELEAGNPLAWPHFATIEDLKDFPPTMVSVNECDPLRDEGIAFYRKLLEAGVSAQCRQVMGTAHGAELFCSTVPDISRVTARDIRGWVDQCAE
;
A
#
# COMPACT_ATOMS: atom_id res chain seq x y z
N MET A 1 -1.87 14.65 25.32
CA MET A 1 -3.16 15.36 24.99
C MET A 1 -3.65 14.70 23.70
N LYS A 2 -4.92 14.26 23.63
CA LYS A 2 -5.45 13.60 22.42
C LYS A 2 -5.34 14.56 21.24
N TYR A 3 -4.87 14.06 20.09
CA TYR A 3 -4.83 14.81 18.84
C TYR A 3 -6.26 15.21 18.41
N ASP A 4 -6.43 16.46 18.06
CA ASP A 4 -7.70 17.00 17.57
C ASP A 4 -7.54 17.44 16.10
N PRO A 5 -8.01 16.63 15.14
CA PRO A 5 -7.86 16.94 13.71
C PRO A 5 -8.43 18.30 13.33
N MET A 6 -9.47 18.75 14.01
CA MET A 6 -10.13 20.03 13.71
C MET A 6 -9.25 21.26 14.02
N LYS A 7 -8.22 21.09 14.85
CA LYS A 7 -7.27 22.14 15.21
C LYS A 7 -5.98 22.12 14.36
N ASP A 8 -5.76 21.09 13.57
CA ASP A 8 -4.57 21.01 12.74
C ASP A 8 -4.77 21.77 11.42
N HIS A 9 -4.23 22.97 11.36
CA HIS A 9 -4.36 23.86 10.20
C HIS A 9 -3.50 23.42 9.00
N ARG A 10 -2.63 22.42 9.16
CA ARG A 10 -1.87 21.81 8.04
C ARG A 10 -2.79 20.97 7.17
N LEU A 11 -3.79 20.29 7.75
CA LEU A 11 -4.68 19.39 7.03
C LEU A 11 -5.72 20.15 6.17
N ASP A 12 -6.02 19.59 5.00
CA ASP A 12 -7.18 19.98 4.17
C ASP A 12 -8.46 19.97 5.03
N PRO A 13 -9.30 21.01 4.98
CA PRO A 13 -10.51 21.08 5.79
C PRO A 13 -11.44 19.88 5.66
N ARG A 14 -11.52 19.26 4.48
CA ARG A 14 -12.34 18.06 4.23
C ARG A 14 -11.77 16.83 4.94
N LEU A 15 -10.43 16.68 4.95
CA LEU A 15 -9.77 15.62 5.70
C LEU A 15 -9.92 15.81 7.20
N ARG A 16 -9.80 17.05 7.71
CA ARG A 16 -10.07 17.33 9.13
C ARG A 16 -11.43 16.82 9.57
N GLN A 17 -12.48 17.12 8.80
CA GLN A 17 -13.83 16.68 9.09
C GLN A 17 -13.99 15.16 9.03
N ALA A 18 -13.42 14.51 7.99
CA ALA A 18 -13.47 13.07 7.84
C ALA A 18 -12.75 12.34 8.98
N LEU A 19 -11.54 12.79 9.34
CA LEU A 19 -10.76 12.19 10.44
C LEU A 19 -11.44 12.40 11.81
N ALA A 20 -12.03 13.57 12.04
CA ALA A 20 -12.79 13.83 13.27
C ALA A 20 -14.00 12.90 13.38
N LEU A 21 -14.73 12.67 12.29
CA LEU A 21 -15.85 11.73 12.25
C LEU A 21 -15.41 10.29 12.48
N MET A 22 -14.33 9.86 11.82
CA MET A 22 -13.76 8.51 11.99
C MET A 22 -13.30 8.29 13.44
N GLY A 23 -12.64 9.27 14.05
CA GLY A 23 -12.23 9.22 15.45
C GLY A 23 -13.42 9.12 16.44
N GLN A 24 -14.56 9.74 16.12
CA GLN A 24 -15.78 9.58 16.91
C GLN A 24 -16.40 8.19 16.75
N LEU A 25 -16.34 7.61 15.55
CA LEU A 25 -16.89 6.28 15.26
C LEU A 25 -16.04 5.15 15.85
N SER A 26 -14.72 5.32 15.93
CA SER A 26 -13.81 4.31 16.49
C SER A 26 -13.95 4.14 18.00
N GLY A 27 -14.42 5.15 18.72
CA GLY A 27 -14.90 5.07 20.11
C GLY A 27 -13.86 4.72 21.18
N SER A 28 -12.61 4.41 20.83
CA SER A 28 -11.59 4.07 21.82
C SER A 28 -10.69 5.26 22.14
N ASP A 29 -10.81 5.75 23.36
CA ASP A 29 -9.88 6.73 23.95
C ASP A 29 -8.69 6.03 24.65
N GLU A 30 -8.63 4.69 24.59
CA GLU A 30 -7.57 3.92 25.21
C GLU A 30 -6.31 3.94 24.35
N PRO A 31 -5.13 4.11 24.96
CA PRO A 31 -3.87 4.01 24.24
C PRO A 31 -3.70 2.59 23.69
N ILE A 32 -3.23 2.48 22.47
CA ILE A 32 -2.81 1.18 21.91
C ILE A 32 -1.53 0.79 22.65
N ILE A 33 -1.60 -0.31 23.38
CA ILE A 33 -0.46 -0.86 24.14
C ILE A 33 0.20 -1.98 23.35
N ASP A 34 1.47 -2.22 23.61
CA ASP A 34 2.22 -3.32 23.03
C ASP A 34 1.59 -4.67 23.37
N VAL A 35 1.63 -5.58 22.43
CA VAL A 35 1.24 -6.98 22.64
C VAL A 35 2.46 -7.84 23.00
N PRO A 36 2.30 -8.87 23.86
CA PRO A 36 3.43 -9.68 24.30
C PRO A 36 3.97 -10.62 23.21
N ASP A 37 3.07 -11.11 22.34
CA ASP A 37 3.38 -12.06 21.28
C ASP A 37 2.29 -12.08 20.18
N ARG A 38 2.62 -12.71 19.06
CA ARG A 38 1.71 -12.86 17.90
C ARG A 38 0.50 -13.73 18.23
N GLU A 39 0.63 -14.76 19.08
CA GLU A 39 -0.49 -15.65 19.42
C GLU A 39 -1.58 -14.88 20.17
N THR A 40 -1.19 -14.07 21.15
CA THR A 40 -2.09 -13.16 21.87
C THR A 40 -2.77 -12.18 20.91
N GLN A 41 -2.03 -11.61 19.98
CA GLN A 41 -2.56 -10.67 18.99
C GLN A 41 -3.58 -11.35 18.06
N LEU A 42 -3.30 -12.55 17.59
CA LEU A 42 -4.23 -13.35 16.78
C LEU A 42 -5.49 -13.74 17.58
N ALA A 43 -5.32 -14.12 18.84
CA ALA A 43 -6.45 -14.44 19.72
C ALA A 43 -7.37 -13.21 19.92
N GLU A 44 -6.80 -12.03 20.08
CA GLU A 44 -7.57 -10.78 20.17
C GLU A 44 -8.28 -10.46 18.85
N ALA A 45 -7.60 -10.56 17.71
CA ALA A 45 -8.17 -10.31 16.39
C ALA A 45 -9.34 -11.27 16.08
N ASN A 46 -9.30 -12.50 16.59
CA ASN A 46 -10.33 -13.52 16.42
C ASN A 46 -11.35 -13.57 17.58
N SER A 47 -11.21 -12.72 18.60
CA SER A 47 -12.23 -12.58 19.66
C SER A 47 -13.54 -12.03 19.08
N PRO A 48 -14.68 -12.23 19.75
CA PRO A 48 -15.96 -11.64 19.30
C PRO A 48 -15.87 -10.12 19.06
N GLY A 49 -15.12 -9.39 19.89
CA GLY A 49 -14.89 -7.96 19.73
C GLY A 49 -13.99 -7.63 18.53
N GLY A 50 -12.93 -8.42 18.31
CA GLY A 50 -12.03 -8.29 17.15
C GLY A 50 -12.77 -8.54 15.83
N VAL A 51 -13.57 -9.60 15.78
CA VAL A 51 -14.40 -9.93 14.61
C VAL A 51 -15.41 -8.81 14.32
N ALA A 52 -16.09 -8.31 15.34
CA ALA A 52 -17.06 -7.22 15.16
C ALA A 52 -16.40 -5.93 14.65
N ARG A 53 -15.21 -5.58 15.16
CA ARG A 53 -14.42 -4.45 14.65
C ARG A 53 -14.03 -4.63 13.19
N ARG A 54 -13.58 -5.83 12.81
CA ARG A 54 -13.24 -6.16 11.41
C ARG A 54 -14.46 -6.02 10.51
N GLU A 55 -15.58 -6.63 10.84
CA GLU A 55 -16.82 -6.54 10.06
C GLU A 55 -17.32 -5.09 9.90
N MET A 56 -17.17 -4.27 10.93
CA MET A 56 -17.50 -2.85 10.87
C MET A 56 -16.59 -2.12 9.89
N MET A 57 -15.29 -2.38 9.95
CA MET A 57 -14.30 -1.79 9.03
C MET A 57 -14.56 -2.23 7.58
N GLU A 58 -14.83 -3.51 7.34
CA GLU A 58 -15.18 -4.04 6.01
C GLU A 58 -16.43 -3.37 5.44
N LYS A 59 -17.47 -3.19 6.26
CA LYS A 59 -18.68 -2.45 5.86
C LYS A 59 -18.37 -0.99 5.53
N MET A 60 -17.54 -0.34 6.34
CA MET A 60 -17.15 1.06 6.11
C MET A 60 -16.37 1.21 4.81
N PHE A 61 -15.31 0.42 4.60
CA PHE A 61 -14.50 0.47 3.38
C PHE A 61 -15.26 -0.04 2.15
N GLY A 62 -16.16 -1.01 2.33
CA GLY A 62 -17.07 -1.48 1.27
C GLY A 62 -18.02 -0.38 0.80
N ALA A 63 -18.59 0.40 1.74
CA ALA A 63 -19.48 1.51 1.44
C ALA A 63 -18.78 2.71 0.76
N MET A 64 -17.45 2.73 0.73
CA MET A 64 -16.67 3.76 0.05
C MET A 64 -16.54 3.53 -1.47
N ASP A 65 -17.21 2.51 -2.05
CA ASP A 65 -17.31 2.35 -3.50
C ASP A 65 -18.11 3.52 -4.10
N ASN A 66 -17.43 4.39 -4.82
CA ASN A 66 -18.00 5.63 -5.34
C ASN A 66 -17.96 5.70 -6.86
N ILE A 67 -19.08 5.30 -7.48
CA ILE A 67 -19.25 5.31 -8.94
C ILE A 67 -19.45 6.73 -9.53
N VAL A 68 -19.74 7.73 -8.71
CA VAL A 68 -19.82 9.12 -9.15
C VAL A 68 -18.43 9.72 -9.33
N VAL A 69 -17.52 9.39 -8.41
CA VAL A 69 -16.12 9.87 -8.43
C VAL A 69 -15.28 9.10 -9.46
N ALA A 70 -15.48 7.79 -9.54
CA ALA A 70 -14.82 6.90 -10.50
C ALA A 70 -15.85 5.91 -11.10
N PRO A 71 -16.47 6.26 -12.24
CA PRO A 71 -17.48 5.44 -12.88
C PRO A 71 -16.98 4.05 -13.29
N LYS A 72 -17.90 3.09 -13.41
CA LYS A 72 -17.62 1.77 -14.02
C LYS A 72 -17.76 1.80 -15.55
N GLU A 73 -18.47 2.78 -16.06
CA GLU A 73 -18.70 2.96 -17.50
C GLU A 73 -17.38 3.14 -18.24
N GLY A 74 -17.23 2.43 -19.36
CA GLY A 74 -16.01 2.44 -20.17
C GLY A 74 -14.86 1.62 -19.58
N LEU A 75 -15.10 0.84 -18.54
CA LEU A 75 -14.11 -0.07 -17.94
C LEU A 75 -14.59 -1.53 -18.00
N ARG A 76 -13.65 -2.45 -18.21
CA ARG A 76 -13.79 -3.89 -17.92
C ARG A 76 -13.21 -4.17 -16.55
N ILE A 77 -13.96 -4.92 -15.73
CA ILE A 77 -13.55 -5.30 -14.38
C ILE A 77 -13.67 -6.81 -14.28
N GLU A 78 -12.55 -7.48 -14.06
CA GLU A 78 -12.44 -8.93 -14.03
C GLU A 78 -11.77 -9.37 -12.72
N ARG A 79 -11.98 -10.62 -12.33
CA ARG A 79 -11.29 -11.24 -11.20
C ARG A 79 -10.64 -12.53 -11.65
N HIS A 80 -9.42 -12.74 -11.21
CA HIS A 80 -8.67 -13.96 -11.43
C HIS A 80 -8.28 -14.56 -10.09
N THR A 81 -8.32 -15.88 -10.01
CA THR A 81 -7.76 -16.63 -8.86
C THR A 81 -6.58 -17.42 -9.38
N ILE A 82 -5.43 -17.20 -8.79
CA ILE A 82 -4.15 -17.78 -9.21
C ILE A 82 -3.52 -18.59 -8.09
N GLU A 83 -2.61 -19.46 -8.43
CA GLU A 83 -1.75 -20.16 -7.47
C GLU A 83 -0.51 -19.31 -7.19
N SER A 84 -0.15 -19.18 -5.91
CA SER A 84 1.01 -18.44 -5.43
C SER A 84 2.15 -19.41 -5.09
N ALA A 85 3.36 -19.04 -5.46
CA ALA A 85 4.57 -19.79 -5.15
C ALA A 85 5.34 -19.11 -3.99
N PRO A 86 6.08 -19.86 -3.15
CA PRO A 86 6.29 -21.33 -3.23
C PRO A 86 5.21 -22.15 -2.52
N ASP A 87 4.25 -21.50 -1.85
CA ASP A 87 3.36 -22.15 -0.87
C ASP A 87 2.21 -22.92 -1.53
N GLY A 88 1.90 -22.65 -2.81
CA GLY A 88 0.81 -23.31 -3.54
C GLY A 88 -0.61 -22.86 -3.12
N ASN A 89 -0.72 -21.82 -2.30
CA ASN A 89 -1.98 -21.23 -1.91
C ASN A 89 -2.64 -20.46 -3.07
N ARG A 90 -3.93 -20.21 -2.93
CA ARG A 90 -4.69 -19.42 -3.93
C ARG A 90 -4.84 -17.99 -3.46
N ILE A 91 -4.60 -17.05 -4.38
CA ILE A 91 -4.84 -15.62 -4.17
C ILE A 91 -5.72 -15.05 -5.27
N ASN A 92 -6.38 -13.93 -4.99
CA ASN A 92 -7.25 -13.27 -5.94
C ASN A 92 -6.59 -12.00 -6.49
N LEU A 93 -6.83 -11.72 -7.76
CA LEU A 93 -6.45 -10.49 -8.43
C LEU A 93 -7.72 -9.78 -8.94
N SER A 94 -7.77 -8.45 -8.79
CA SER A 94 -8.78 -7.61 -9.44
C SER A 94 -8.13 -6.89 -10.61
N VAL A 95 -8.66 -7.08 -11.82
CA VAL A 95 -8.18 -6.43 -13.05
C VAL A 95 -9.20 -5.39 -13.47
N ILE A 96 -8.78 -4.14 -13.59
CA ILE A 96 -9.60 -3.00 -14.01
C ILE A 96 -8.89 -2.34 -15.19
N ARG A 97 -9.53 -2.24 -16.32
CA ARG A 97 -8.92 -1.59 -17.50
C ARG A 97 -9.98 -0.84 -18.34
N PRO A 98 -9.57 0.18 -19.12
CA PRO A 98 -10.40 0.74 -20.16
C PRO A 98 -10.98 -0.34 -21.09
N ASP A 99 -12.26 -0.20 -21.46
CA ASP A 99 -12.93 -1.09 -22.41
C ASP A 99 -12.53 -0.75 -23.84
N THR A 100 -11.31 -1.12 -24.19
CA THR A 100 -10.69 -0.92 -25.49
C THR A 100 -9.93 -2.17 -25.93
N ASN A 101 -9.67 -2.30 -27.22
CA ASN A 101 -8.80 -3.35 -27.77
C ASN A 101 -7.32 -2.94 -27.82
N GLU A 102 -6.99 -1.75 -27.37
CA GLU A 102 -5.60 -1.28 -27.31
C GLU A 102 -4.80 -2.08 -26.26
N VAL A 103 -3.52 -2.25 -26.51
CA VAL A 103 -2.55 -2.77 -25.54
C VAL A 103 -2.11 -1.61 -24.66
N LEU A 104 -2.37 -1.74 -23.35
CA LEU A 104 -2.21 -0.65 -22.40
C LEU A 104 -1.01 -0.88 -21.48
N PRO A 105 -0.34 0.18 -21.02
CA PRO A 105 0.54 0.08 -19.86
C PRO A 105 -0.26 -0.30 -18.61
N CYS A 106 0.40 -0.89 -17.63
CA CYS A 106 -0.24 -1.45 -16.44
C CYS A 106 0.36 -0.88 -15.16
N VAL A 107 -0.49 -0.70 -14.16
CA VAL A 107 -0.11 -0.56 -12.76
C VAL A 107 -0.44 -1.86 -12.04
N TYR A 108 0.58 -2.55 -11.57
CA TYR A 108 0.43 -3.64 -10.61
C TYR A 108 0.37 -3.03 -9.20
N TYR A 109 -0.80 -3.07 -8.59
CA TYR A 109 -1.08 -2.34 -7.36
C TYR A 109 -1.17 -3.24 -6.15
N ILE A 110 -0.44 -2.91 -5.08
CA ILE A 110 -0.40 -3.63 -3.81
C ILE A 110 -1.05 -2.74 -2.74
N HIS A 111 -2.14 -3.21 -2.14
CA HIS A 111 -2.92 -2.44 -1.16
C HIS A 111 -2.23 -2.33 0.19
N GLY A 112 -2.57 -1.30 0.97
CA GLY A 112 -2.07 -1.06 2.31
C GLY A 112 -2.70 -1.92 3.39
N GLY A 113 -2.73 -1.39 4.61
CA GLY A 113 -3.25 -2.10 5.79
C GLY A 113 -2.15 -2.71 6.65
N GLY A 114 -0.91 -2.21 6.56
CA GLY A 114 0.23 -2.63 7.39
C GLY A 114 0.64 -4.09 7.18
N MET A 115 0.36 -4.67 6.04
CA MET A 115 0.47 -6.10 5.73
C MET A 115 -0.43 -6.99 6.62
N MET A 116 -1.21 -6.37 7.52
CA MET A 116 -1.99 -7.06 8.55
C MET A 116 -3.46 -7.28 8.17
N THR A 117 -4.02 -6.38 7.38
CA THR A 117 -5.48 -6.29 7.19
C THR A 117 -5.82 -5.65 5.84
N LEU A 118 -7.10 -5.54 5.54
CA LEU A 118 -7.70 -5.02 4.33
C LEU A 118 -7.68 -6.00 3.16
N SER A 119 -8.28 -5.57 2.06
CA SER A 119 -8.37 -6.31 0.79
C SER A 119 -8.53 -5.34 -0.35
N CYS A 120 -7.87 -5.60 -1.47
CA CYS A 120 -8.06 -4.81 -2.69
C CYS A 120 -9.50 -4.91 -3.24
N MET A 121 -10.29 -5.86 -2.75
CA MET A 121 -11.71 -6.03 -3.13
C MET A 121 -12.64 -5.02 -2.44
N PHE A 122 -12.16 -4.24 -1.46
CA PHE A 122 -12.99 -3.23 -0.79
C PHE A 122 -13.29 -2.05 -1.69
N GLY A 123 -14.44 -1.42 -1.47
CA GLY A 123 -14.96 -0.33 -2.30
C GLY A 123 -14.01 0.85 -2.45
N THR A 124 -13.24 1.17 -1.42
CA THR A 124 -12.22 2.23 -1.49
C THR A 124 -11.15 1.91 -2.54
N TYR A 125 -10.59 0.69 -2.53
CA TYR A 125 -9.58 0.27 -3.50
C TYR A 125 -10.16 0.10 -4.90
N GLN A 126 -11.39 -0.41 -5.02
CA GLN A 126 -12.06 -0.50 -6.30
C GLN A 126 -12.32 0.88 -6.92
N THR A 127 -12.66 1.88 -6.11
CA THR A 127 -12.78 3.28 -6.57
C THR A 127 -11.42 3.83 -7.00
N TRP A 128 -10.38 3.61 -6.21
CA TRP A 128 -9.01 4.04 -6.52
C TRP A 128 -8.49 3.38 -7.80
N GLY A 129 -8.64 2.06 -7.94
CA GLY A 129 -8.24 1.32 -9.14
C GLY A 129 -8.94 1.84 -10.41
N ARG A 130 -10.24 2.15 -10.33
CA ARG A 130 -10.97 2.76 -11.46
C ARG A 130 -10.46 4.17 -11.76
N MET A 131 -10.12 4.95 -10.73
CA MET A 131 -9.58 6.31 -10.93
C MET A 131 -8.25 6.28 -11.68
N ILE A 132 -7.38 5.31 -11.37
CA ILE A 132 -6.13 5.06 -12.12
C ILE A 132 -6.46 4.56 -13.53
N ALA A 133 -7.40 3.62 -13.68
CA ALA A 133 -7.75 3.07 -14.99
C ALA A 133 -8.30 4.15 -15.95
N HIS A 134 -9.03 5.13 -15.44
CA HIS A 134 -9.49 6.29 -16.21
C HIS A 134 -8.36 7.21 -16.71
N GLN A 135 -7.11 6.99 -16.28
CA GLN A 135 -5.94 7.63 -16.88
C GLN A 135 -5.39 6.87 -18.10
N GLY A 136 -6.11 5.87 -18.62
CA GLY A 136 -5.69 5.05 -19.76
C GLY A 136 -4.69 3.96 -19.38
N LEU A 137 -4.76 3.45 -18.16
CA LEU A 137 -3.92 2.37 -17.63
C LEU A 137 -4.75 1.11 -17.37
N ALA A 138 -4.18 -0.07 -17.57
CA ALA A 138 -4.67 -1.25 -16.91
C ALA A 138 -4.21 -1.24 -15.43
N VAL A 139 -5.03 -1.75 -14.54
CA VAL A 139 -4.70 -1.88 -13.11
C VAL A 139 -4.93 -3.32 -12.69
N VAL A 140 -3.90 -3.98 -12.19
CA VAL A 140 -3.99 -5.32 -11.61
C VAL A 140 -3.70 -5.19 -10.12
N MET A 141 -4.71 -5.43 -9.29
CA MET A 141 -4.61 -5.30 -7.83
C MET A 141 -4.52 -6.69 -7.21
N VAL A 142 -3.45 -6.96 -6.48
CA VAL A 142 -3.26 -8.23 -5.78
C VAL A 142 -3.91 -8.21 -4.39
N ASP A 143 -4.59 -9.29 -4.07
CA ASP A 143 -5.18 -9.54 -2.76
C ASP A 143 -4.38 -10.64 -2.04
N PHE A 144 -3.27 -10.22 -1.46
CA PHE A 144 -2.30 -11.08 -0.79
C PHE A 144 -2.79 -11.56 0.58
N ARG A 145 -2.18 -12.61 1.12
CA ARG A 145 -2.40 -13.04 2.51
C ARG A 145 -1.89 -12.01 3.49
N ASN A 146 -2.79 -11.48 4.31
CA ASN A 146 -2.42 -10.63 5.43
C ASN A 146 -1.85 -11.45 6.59
N CYS A 147 -1.11 -10.81 7.49
CA CYS A 147 -0.50 -11.49 8.63
C CYS A 147 -1.36 -11.49 9.92
N LEU A 148 -2.51 -10.83 9.95
CA LEU A 148 -3.36 -10.73 11.16
C LEU A 148 -4.83 -11.06 10.91
N THR A 149 -5.42 -10.58 9.82
CA THR A 149 -6.83 -10.84 9.49
C THR A 149 -6.96 -11.31 8.04
N PRO A 150 -7.94 -12.16 7.71
CA PRO A 150 -8.16 -12.59 6.33
C PRO A 150 -8.30 -11.41 5.35
N SER A 151 -7.82 -11.61 4.10
CA SER A 151 -8.19 -10.79 2.95
C SER A 151 -9.43 -11.39 2.26
N SER A 152 -9.49 -11.46 0.93
CA SER A 152 -10.52 -12.26 0.25
C SER A 152 -10.23 -13.76 0.25
N VAL A 153 -9.11 -14.17 0.83
CA VAL A 153 -8.74 -15.56 1.11
C VAL A 153 -8.63 -15.74 2.63
N PRO A 154 -8.93 -16.95 3.16
CA PRO A 154 -9.04 -17.15 4.60
C PRO A 154 -7.69 -17.28 5.32
N GLU A 155 -6.62 -17.57 4.60
CA GLU A 155 -5.30 -17.81 5.17
C GLU A 155 -4.69 -16.54 5.74
N VAL A 156 -4.09 -16.66 6.92
CA VAL A 156 -3.42 -15.56 7.65
C VAL A 156 -2.02 -16.03 8.05
N GLU A 157 -1.00 -15.46 7.41
CA GLU A 157 0.38 -15.90 7.58
C GLU A 157 1.34 -14.71 7.72
N PRO A 158 2.38 -14.82 8.58
CA PRO A 158 3.38 -13.77 8.74
C PRO A 158 4.29 -13.66 7.51
N PHE A 159 5.28 -12.81 7.58
CA PHE A 159 6.38 -12.77 6.61
C PHE A 159 6.97 -14.19 6.41
N PRO A 160 7.27 -14.62 5.16
CA PRO A 160 7.23 -13.84 3.91
C PRO A 160 5.95 -14.06 3.06
N ALA A 161 4.87 -14.60 3.62
CA ALA A 161 3.72 -15.09 2.85
C ALA A 161 3.10 -14.02 1.95
N GLY A 162 2.79 -12.83 2.49
CA GLY A 162 2.25 -11.72 1.69
C GLY A 162 3.21 -11.22 0.60
N LEU A 163 4.52 -11.23 0.87
CA LEU A 163 5.53 -10.90 -0.13
C LEU A 163 5.57 -11.94 -1.27
N ASN A 164 5.54 -13.23 -0.93
CA ASN A 164 5.50 -14.31 -1.92
C ASN A 164 4.28 -14.19 -2.84
N ASP A 165 3.12 -13.85 -2.26
CA ASP A 165 1.88 -13.61 -3.01
C ASP A 165 2.00 -12.41 -3.95
N CYS A 166 2.62 -11.32 -3.51
CA CYS A 166 2.85 -10.13 -4.34
C CYS A 166 3.80 -10.42 -5.50
N VAL A 167 4.88 -11.15 -5.27
CA VAL A 167 5.82 -11.59 -6.32
C VAL A 167 5.12 -12.51 -7.32
N SER A 168 4.38 -13.50 -6.83
CA SER A 168 3.63 -14.45 -7.69
C SER A 168 2.58 -13.75 -8.54
N GLY A 169 1.83 -12.83 -7.95
CA GLY A 169 0.83 -12.03 -8.66
C GLY A 169 1.45 -11.15 -9.75
N PHE A 170 2.61 -10.55 -9.50
CA PHE A 170 3.34 -9.77 -10.48
C PHE A 170 3.82 -10.62 -11.66
N LEU A 171 4.48 -11.76 -11.37
CA LEU A 171 4.99 -12.66 -12.40
C LEU A 171 3.85 -13.26 -13.23
N TRP A 172 2.74 -13.62 -12.59
CA TRP A 172 1.53 -14.06 -13.28
C TRP A 172 0.96 -12.95 -14.20
N THR A 173 0.91 -11.71 -13.72
CA THR A 173 0.44 -10.56 -14.50
C THR A 173 1.32 -10.36 -15.73
N HIS A 174 2.63 -10.38 -15.58
CA HIS A 174 3.57 -10.28 -16.70
C HIS A 174 3.39 -11.43 -17.70
N GLN A 175 3.30 -12.68 -17.23
CA GLN A 175 3.14 -13.86 -18.07
C GLN A 175 1.83 -13.85 -18.86
N ASN A 176 0.75 -13.32 -18.27
CA ASN A 176 -0.59 -13.30 -18.88
C ASN A 176 -0.95 -11.94 -19.50
N ALA A 177 -0.01 -11.00 -19.56
CA ALA A 177 -0.24 -9.61 -20.00
C ALA A 177 -0.94 -9.54 -21.35
N ALA A 178 -0.50 -10.31 -22.35
CA ALA A 178 -1.08 -10.30 -23.69
C ALA A 178 -2.57 -10.67 -23.69
N SER A 179 -3.00 -11.66 -22.90
CA SER A 179 -4.41 -12.09 -22.80
C SER A 179 -5.30 -11.02 -22.14
N MET A 180 -4.71 -10.16 -21.32
CA MET A 180 -5.38 -9.05 -20.67
C MET A 180 -5.25 -7.74 -21.45
N GLY A 181 -4.60 -7.74 -22.63
CA GLY A 181 -4.32 -6.52 -23.42
C GLY A 181 -3.41 -5.55 -22.67
N ILE A 182 -2.43 -6.08 -21.95
CA ILE A 182 -1.39 -5.33 -21.22
C ILE A 182 -0.07 -5.46 -21.96
N ASP A 183 0.69 -4.37 -22.01
CA ASP A 183 2.08 -4.38 -22.48
C ASP A 183 2.99 -4.92 -21.38
N PRO A 184 3.59 -6.11 -21.53
CA PRO A 184 4.44 -6.70 -20.51
C PRO A 184 5.72 -5.90 -20.23
N SER A 185 6.17 -5.06 -21.16
CA SER A 185 7.33 -4.17 -20.97
C SER A 185 6.99 -2.88 -20.20
N ARG A 186 5.70 -2.62 -19.92
CA ARG A 186 5.23 -1.38 -19.32
C ARG A 186 4.37 -1.65 -18.09
N ILE A 187 4.87 -2.46 -17.16
CA ILE A 187 4.22 -2.75 -15.89
C ILE A 187 4.94 -2.01 -14.75
N LEU A 188 4.27 -0.99 -14.20
CA LEU A 188 4.72 -0.26 -13.02
C LEU A 188 4.23 -0.98 -11.75
N ILE A 189 5.08 -1.20 -10.75
CA ILE A 189 4.63 -1.61 -9.41
C ILE A 189 4.28 -0.35 -8.61
N ALA A 190 3.12 -0.37 -7.95
CA ALA A 190 2.71 0.71 -7.04
C ALA A 190 2.00 0.17 -5.82
N GLY A 191 2.08 0.89 -4.70
CA GLY A 191 1.36 0.55 -3.48
C GLY A 191 1.52 1.62 -2.41
N GLU A 192 0.60 1.63 -1.44
CA GLU A 192 0.64 2.58 -0.34
C GLU A 192 0.81 1.89 1.01
N SER A 193 1.44 2.56 1.98
CA SER A 193 1.55 2.08 3.36
C SER A 193 2.25 0.71 3.44
N GLY A 194 1.60 -0.30 4.01
CA GLY A 194 2.07 -1.69 3.96
C GLY A 194 2.23 -2.21 2.53
N GLY A 195 1.38 -1.78 1.58
CA GLY A 195 1.56 -2.06 0.16
C GLY A 195 2.75 -1.33 -0.44
N GLY A 196 3.13 -0.16 0.08
CA GLY A 196 4.37 0.53 -0.25
C GLY A 196 5.60 -0.27 0.21
N ASN A 197 5.55 -0.86 1.41
CA ASN A 197 6.55 -1.81 1.90
C ASN A 197 6.68 -3.00 0.94
N LEU A 198 5.56 -3.71 0.70
CA LEU A 198 5.54 -4.88 -0.17
C LEU A 198 5.94 -4.56 -1.61
N SER A 199 5.65 -3.36 -2.11
CA SER A 199 6.09 -2.91 -3.45
C SER A 199 7.62 -2.79 -3.53
N ILE A 200 8.25 -2.22 -2.52
CA ILE A 200 9.71 -2.14 -2.40
C ILE A 200 10.33 -3.54 -2.26
N ALA A 201 9.79 -4.36 -1.36
CA ALA A 201 10.27 -5.72 -1.14
C ALA A 201 10.11 -6.62 -2.38
N THR A 202 8.97 -6.51 -3.08
CA THR A 202 8.74 -7.21 -4.36
C THR A 202 9.79 -6.80 -5.39
N THR A 203 10.09 -5.50 -5.52
CA THR A 203 11.13 -4.99 -6.41
C THR A 203 12.50 -5.59 -6.08
N MET A 204 12.88 -5.67 -4.80
CA MET A 204 14.13 -6.32 -4.37
C MET A 204 14.17 -7.80 -4.74
N VAL A 205 13.08 -8.54 -4.51
CA VAL A 205 13.01 -9.97 -4.87
C VAL A 205 13.12 -10.16 -6.37
N LEU A 206 12.41 -9.37 -7.17
CA LEU A 206 12.49 -9.45 -8.64
C LEU A 206 13.90 -9.18 -9.15
N GLY A 207 14.60 -8.18 -8.60
CA GLY A 207 16.00 -7.90 -8.93
C GLY A 207 16.91 -9.07 -8.58
N ARG A 208 16.84 -9.55 -7.34
CA ARG A 208 17.64 -10.68 -6.83
C ARG A 208 17.44 -11.95 -7.64
N ASP A 209 16.22 -12.24 -8.06
CA ASP A 209 15.85 -13.49 -8.73
C ASP A 209 15.97 -13.37 -10.28
N GLY A 210 16.55 -12.27 -10.79
CA GLY A 210 16.81 -12.06 -12.22
C GLY A 210 15.59 -11.71 -13.05
N HIS A 211 14.58 -11.10 -12.42
CA HIS A 211 13.32 -10.66 -13.02
C HIS A 211 13.13 -9.14 -13.00
N GLY A 212 14.17 -8.38 -12.64
CA GLY A 212 14.10 -6.92 -12.55
C GLY A 212 13.73 -6.24 -13.88
N ASP A 213 14.10 -6.85 -15.01
CA ASP A 213 13.79 -6.39 -16.37
C ASP A 213 12.29 -6.46 -16.73
N LYS A 214 11.48 -7.19 -15.95
CA LYS A 214 10.03 -7.29 -16.13
C LYS A 214 9.25 -6.12 -15.55
N GLN A 215 9.91 -5.30 -14.73
CA GLN A 215 9.33 -4.16 -14.05
C GLN A 215 9.79 -2.86 -14.71
N LEU A 216 8.82 -2.00 -15.10
CA LEU A 216 9.09 -0.69 -15.69
C LEU A 216 9.65 0.30 -14.66
N GLY A 217 9.10 0.31 -13.46
CA GLY A 217 9.42 1.26 -12.40
C GLY A 217 8.66 0.96 -11.12
N LEU A 218 8.92 1.77 -10.09
CA LEU A 218 8.26 1.70 -8.79
C LEU A 218 7.60 3.04 -8.43
N TYR A 219 6.40 3.00 -7.85
CA TYR A 219 5.72 4.14 -7.26
C TYR A 219 5.27 3.80 -5.83
N ALA A 220 6.11 4.11 -4.84
CA ALA A 220 5.86 3.82 -3.42
C ALA A 220 5.19 5.04 -2.75
N MET A 221 3.95 4.86 -2.26
CA MET A 221 3.20 5.90 -1.54
C MET A 221 3.25 5.66 -0.04
N CYS A 222 3.57 6.70 0.74
CA CYS A 222 3.63 6.68 2.21
C CYS A 222 4.10 5.32 2.79
N PRO A 223 5.29 4.81 2.36
CA PRO A 223 5.69 3.43 2.62
C PRO A 223 5.92 3.19 4.12
N TYR A 224 5.38 2.08 4.64
CA TYR A 224 5.47 1.62 6.03
C TYR A 224 6.67 0.67 6.19
N ILE A 225 7.88 1.20 6.43
CA ILE A 225 9.12 0.45 6.20
C ILE A 225 10.06 0.31 7.40
N SER A 226 9.89 1.10 8.47
CA SER A 226 10.83 1.05 9.61
C SER A 226 10.59 -0.11 10.57
N GLY A 227 9.35 -0.53 10.77
CA GLY A 227 8.97 -1.62 11.68
C GLY A 227 8.96 -1.23 13.17
N GLN A 228 9.58 -0.12 13.53
CA GLN A 228 9.65 0.40 14.90
C GLN A 228 9.54 1.92 14.92
N TRP A 229 8.67 2.42 15.79
CA TRP A 229 8.42 3.85 16.01
C TRP A 229 8.14 4.14 17.51
N PRO A 230 8.31 5.40 17.99
CA PRO A 230 8.87 6.53 17.25
C PRO A 230 10.39 6.38 17.04
N ARG A 231 10.94 7.16 16.10
CA ARG A 231 12.38 7.20 15.83
C ARG A 231 12.91 8.63 15.89
N GLU A 232 14.07 8.83 16.52
CA GLU A 232 14.71 10.15 16.61
C GLU A 232 15.20 10.67 15.24
N ASP A 233 15.62 9.76 14.34
CA ASP A 233 16.04 10.07 12.98
C ASP A 233 14.86 10.36 12.03
N TYR A 234 13.62 10.08 12.46
CA TYR A 234 12.38 10.37 11.74
C TYR A 234 11.39 11.16 12.62
N PRO A 235 11.60 12.47 12.79
CA PRO A 235 10.77 13.30 13.68
C PRO A 235 9.27 13.21 13.40
N SER A 236 8.86 13.03 12.13
CA SER A 236 7.44 12.88 11.77
C SER A 236 6.78 11.71 12.49
N SER A 237 7.53 10.67 12.87
CA SER A 237 7.00 9.49 13.55
C SER A 237 6.48 9.79 14.97
N ALA A 238 6.94 10.89 15.60
CA ALA A 238 6.40 11.39 16.85
C ALA A 238 5.48 12.61 16.63
N GLU A 239 5.84 13.51 15.70
CA GLU A 239 5.08 14.74 15.39
C GLU A 239 3.66 14.45 14.90
N ASN A 240 3.51 13.43 14.06
CA ASN A 240 2.26 13.11 13.38
C ASN A 240 1.59 11.83 13.88
N ASP A 241 2.12 11.18 14.94
CA ASP A 241 1.50 9.98 15.51
C ASP A 241 0.09 10.28 16.00
N GLY A 242 -0.86 9.40 15.65
CA GLY A 242 -2.28 9.60 15.93
C GLY A 242 -3.03 10.48 14.92
N ILE A 243 -2.35 11.02 13.89
CA ILE A 243 -3.03 11.66 12.75
C ILE A 243 -3.41 10.55 11.76
N PHE A 244 -4.62 10.02 11.88
CA PHE A 244 -5.20 8.90 11.16
C PHE A 244 -4.65 7.53 11.57
N ILE A 245 -3.34 7.33 11.63
CA ILE A 245 -2.72 6.08 12.09
C ILE A 245 -1.92 6.33 13.36
N THR A 246 -1.88 5.33 14.24
CA THR A 246 -1.05 5.29 15.46
C THR A 246 -0.01 4.20 15.28
N ILE A 247 1.26 4.57 15.31
CA ILE A 247 2.39 3.68 15.05
C ILE A 247 3.29 3.46 16.26
N GLY A 248 3.12 4.21 17.35
CA GLY A 248 3.92 4.10 18.58
C GLY A 248 3.62 2.83 19.40
N ASN A 249 3.57 1.66 18.74
CA ASN A 249 3.32 0.35 19.33
C ASN A 249 3.98 -0.75 18.49
N ASN A 250 4.02 -1.98 19.02
CA ASN A 250 4.69 -3.10 18.34
C ASN A 250 3.78 -3.95 17.44
N HIS A 251 2.51 -3.61 17.28
CA HIS A 251 1.50 -4.47 16.64
C HIS A 251 1.87 -4.88 15.21
N GLY A 252 2.41 -3.94 14.42
CA GLY A 252 2.82 -4.21 13.04
C GLY A 252 3.96 -5.21 12.96
N ALA A 253 5.01 -4.99 13.74
CA ALA A 253 6.17 -5.88 13.77
C ALA A 253 5.82 -7.24 14.37
N MET A 254 5.01 -7.26 15.43
CA MET A 254 4.58 -8.50 16.08
C MET A 254 3.74 -9.38 15.15
N ALA A 255 2.83 -8.78 14.38
CA ALA A 255 2.01 -9.52 13.44
C ALA A 255 2.80 -9.99 12.21
N TYR A 256 3.65 -9.12 11.66
CA TYR A 256 4.31 -9.38 10.37
C TYR A 256 5.61 -10.15 10.50
N GLY A 257 6.48 -9.79 11.48
CA GLY A 257 7.76 -10.47 11.70
C GLY A 257 8.65 -9.70 12.67
N MET A 258 8.53 -9.97 13.97
CA MET A 258 9.38 -9.37 14.98
C MET A 258 10.82 -9.89 14.86
N GLU A 259 11.02 -11.18 14.62
CA GLU A 259 12.35 -11.77 14.40
C GLU A 259 13.04 -11.14 13.18
N GLU A 260 12.28 -10.83 12.13
CA GLU A 260 12.77 -10.15 10.94
C GLU A 260 13.18 -8.70 11.21
N LEU A 261 12.46 -8.02 12.12
CA LEU A 261 12.83 -6.69 12.59
C LEU A 261 14.14 -6.71 13.36
N GLU A 262 14.28 -7.65 14.32
CA GLU A 262 15.48 -7.82 15.13
C GLU A 262 16.70 -8.23 14.29
N ALA A 263 16.47 -9.04 13.24
CA ALA A 263 17.51 -9.45 12.30
C ALA A 263 17.89 -8.35 11.29
N GLY A 264 17.11 -7.26 11.20
CA GLY A 264 17.32 -6.22 10.19
C GLY A 264 17.07 -6.70 8.76
N ASN A 265 16.07 -7.57 8.56
CA ASN A 265 15.77 -8.13 7.23
C ASN A 265 15.14 -7.07 6.30
N PRO A 266 15.83 -6.66 5.20
CA PRO A 266 15.34 -5.62 4.30
C PRO A 266 14.10 -6.04 3.48
N LEU A 267 13.84 -7.34 3.33
CA LEU A 267 12.65 -7.83 2.63
C LEU A 267 11.38 -7.73 3.49
N ALA A 268 11.52 -7.74 4.82
CA ALA A 268 10.41 -7.49 5.73
C ALA A 268 10.28 -5.98 6.03
N TRP A 269 11.41 -5.33 6.27
CA TRP A 269 11.50 -3.94 6.68
C TRP A 269 12.51 -3.18 5.81
N PRO A 270 12.08 -2.61 4.68
CA PRO A 270 12.96 -1.98 3.69
C PRO A 270 13.83 -0.83 4.22
N HIS A 271 13.52 -0.29 5.40
CA HIS A 271 14.42 0.63 6.10
C HIS A 271 15.85 0.09 6.22
N PHE A 272 16.01 -1.23 6.41
CA PHE A 272 17.30 -1.88 6.56
C PHE A 272 18.03 -2.14 5.23
N ALA A 273 17.39 -1.90 4.08
CA ALA A 273 18.04 -2.10 2.79
C ALA A 273 19.36 -1.31 2.71
N THR A 274 20.41 -1.99 2.26
CA THR A 274 21.72 -1.41 2.01
C THR A 274 21.77 -0.77 0.63
N ILE A 275 22.80 0.00 0.33
CA ILE A 275 23.04 0.55 -1.02
C ILE A 275 23.16 -0.57 -2.05
N GLU A 276 23.78 -1.69 -1.67
CA GLU A 276 23.93 -2.87 -2.54
C GLU A 276 22.59 -3.53 -2.89
N ASP A 277 21.64 -3.56 -1.93
CA ASP A 277 20.29 -4.09 -2.16
C ASP A 277 19.48 -3.22 -3.14
N LEU A 278 19.82 -1.95 -3.28
CA LEU A 278 19.06 -0.95 -4.03
C LEU A 278 19.67 -0.57 -5.38
N LYS A 279 20.94 -0.89 -5.65
CA LYS A 279 21.69 -0.40 -6.83
C LYS A 279 21.05 -0.72 -8.18
N ASP A 280 20.32 -1.84 -8.27
CA ASP A 280 19.66 -2.31 -9.49
C ASP A 280 18.15 -2.01 -9.50
N PHE A 281 17.69 -1.10 -8.64
CA PHE A 281 16.30 -0.66 -8.63
C PHE A 281 15.94 0.05 -9.94
N PRO A 282 14.72 -0.17 -10.45
CA PRO A 282 14.22 0.59 -11.59
C PRO A 282 13.95 2.04 -11.19
N PRO A 283 13.63 2.94 -12.14
CA PRO A 283 13.19 4.29 -11.82
C PRO A 283 12.12 4.29 -10.74
N THR A 284 12.34 5.07 -9.66
CA THR A 284 11.49 5.01 -8.46
C THR A 284 10.95 6.38 -8.06
N MET A 285 9.62 6.46 -7.89
CA MET A 285 8.92 7.57 -7.25
C MET A 285 8.56 7.21 -5.81
N VAL A 286 8.93 8.07 -4.87
CA VAL A 286 8.44 8.01 -3.48
C VAL A 286 7.49 9.18 -3.25
N SER A 287 6.24 8.91 -2.88
CA SER A 287 5.24 9.92 -2.55
C SER A 287 4.94 9.88 -1.05
N VAL A 288 5.07 10.99 -0.35
CA VAL A 288 4.80 11.09 1.09
C VAL A 288 3.73 12.14 1.38
N ASN A 289 3.07 12.03 2.53
CA ASN A 289 2.03 12.96 2.97
C ASN A 289 2.58 13.89 4.06
N GLU A 290 2.17 15.17 4.07
CA GLU A 290 2.70 16.17 5.00
C GLU A 290 2.49 15.80 6.47
N CYS A 291 1.25 15.43 6.82
CA CYS A 291 0.83 15.11 8.19
C CYS A 291 0.81 13.59 8.44
N ASP A 292 1.81 12.88 7.93
CA ASP A 292 1.95 11.43 8.04
C ASP A 292 3.11 11.10 8.99
N PRO A 293 2.91 10.22 9.98
CA PRO A 293 4.02 9.76 10.81
C PRO A 293 5.11 9.02 10.02
N LEU A 294 4.80 8.46 8.84
CA LEU A 294 5.75 7.75 7.97
C LEU A 294 6.46 8.67 6.94
N ARG A 295 6.20 9.99 6.98
CA ARG A 295 6.76 10.95 6.02
C ARG A 295 8.29 10.86 5.93
N ASP A 296 8.96 10.94 7.06
CA ASP A 296 10.43 11.09 7.09
C ASP A 296 11.15 9.80 6.70
N GLU A 297 10.60 8.62 7.02
CA GLU A 297 11.18 7.34 6.58
C GLU A 297 11.09 7.17 5.07
N GLY A 298 9.98 7.61 4.45
CA GLY A 298 9.84 7.65 3.00
C GLY A 298 10.86 8.59 2.34
N ILE A 299 11.07 9.80 2.90
CA ILE A 299 12.09 10.73 2.42
C ILE A 299 13.50 10.17 2.60
N ALA A 300 13.77 9.49 3.71
CA ALA A 300 15.07 8.86 3.96
C ALA A 300 15.33 7.72 2.97
N PHE A 301 14.31 6.91 2.66
CA PHE A 301 14.41 5.86 1.66
C PHE A 301 14.71 6.42 0.26
N TYR A 302 14.05 7.50 -0.14
CA TYR A 302 14.37 8.21 -1.38
C TYR A 302 15.85 8.66 -1.44
N ARG A 303 16.38 9.23 -0.34
CA ARG A 303 17.79 9.64 -0.29
C ARG A 303 18.75 8.45 -0.46
N LYS A 304 18.40 7.33 0.15
CA LYS A 304 19.15 6.07 0.03
C LYS A 304 19.15 5.53 -1.41
N LEU A 305 18.03 5.67 -2.14
CA LEU A 305 17.95 5.34 -3.56
C LEU A 305 18.91 6.21 -4.39
N LEU A 306 18.95 7.52 -4.13
CA LEU A 306 19.90 8.41 -4.81
C LEU A 306 21.36 8.04 -4.52
N GLU A 307 21.67 7.69 -3.28
CA GLU A 307 23.01 7.23 -2.88
C GLU A 307 23.39 5.92 -3.59
N ALA A 308 22.42 5.04 -3.86
CA ALA A 308 22.59 3.83 -4.64
C ALA A 308 22.71 4.09 -6.16
N GLY A 309 22.58 5.33 -6.61
CA GLY A 309 22.65 5.70 -8.03
C GLY A 309 21.36 5.47 -8.81
N VAL A 310 20.24 5.19 -8.13
CA VAL A 310 18.95 4.95 -8.75
C VAL A 310 18.35 6.27 -9.26
N SER A 311 17.72 6.23 -10.45
CA SER A 311 16.90 7.33 -10.95
C SER A 311 15.63 7.43 -10.08
N ALA A 312 15.65 8.30 -9.07
CA ALA A 312 14.56 8.44 -8.12
C ALA A 312 14.05 9.88 -8.01
N GLN A 313 12.76 9.99 -7.72
CA GLN A 313 12.10 11.25 -7.39
C GLN A 313 11.32 11.10 -6.08
N CYS A 314 11.14 12.20 -5.37
CA CYS A 314 10.29 12.25 -4.18
C CYS A 314 9.36 13.44 -4.26
N ARG A 315 8.10 13.24 -3.93
CA ARG A 315 7.13 14.32 -3.77
C ARG A 315 6.47 14.26 -2.40
N GLN A 316 6.12 15.42 -1.86
CA GLN A 316 5.33 15.56 -0.66
C GLN A 316 3.98 16.17 -1.00
N VAL A 317 2.89 15.50 -0.63
CA VAL A 317 1.52 15.98 -0.84
C VAL A 317 1.10 16.79 0.38
N MET A 318 1.02 18.11 0.19
CA MET A 318 0.70 19.05 1.26
C MET A 318 -0.78 18.94 1.65
N GLY A 319 -1.08 19.18 2.92
CA GLY A 319 -2.45 19.18 3.45
C GLY A 319 -3.03 17.79 3.67
N THR A 320 -2.23 16.72 3.59
CA THR A 320 -2.72 15.34 3.62
C THR A 320 -2.18 14.54 4.80
N ALA A 321 -3.01 13.65 5.34
CA ALA A 321 -2.63 12.60 6.27
C ALA A 321 -2.24 11.33 5.51
N HIS A 322 -1.83 10.31 6.24
CA HIS A 322 -1.43 9.00 5.71
C HIS A 322 -2.43 8.42 4.70
N GLY A 323 -1.99 8.09 3.50
CA GLY A 323 -2.80 7.47 2.45
C GLY A 323 -4.01 8.28 2.00
N ALA A 324 -3.98 9.61 2.16
CA ALA A 324 -5.13 10.48 1.87
C ALA A 324 -5.60 10.39 0.42
N GLU A 325 -4.75 9.95 -0.50
CA GLU A 325 -5.07 9.73 -1.92
C GLU A 325 -6.17 8.70 -2.13
N LEU A 326 -6.33 7.77 -1.18
CA LEU A 326 -7.38 6.75 -1.23
C LEU A 326 -8.73 7.24 -0.69
N PHE A 327 -8.78 8.43 -0.08
CA PHE A 327 -10.03 9.05 0.33
C PHE A 327 -10.75 9.72 -0.86
N CYS A 328 -10.92 8.93 -1.94
CA CYS A 328 -11.45 9.39 -3.24
C CYS A 328 -12.79 10.13 -3.14
N SER A 329 -13.62 9.78 -2.15
CA SER A 329 -14.92 10.44 -1.92
C SER A 329 -14.77 11.76 -1.17
N THR A 330 -13.74 11.91 -0.34
CA THR A 330 -13.52 13.08 0.51
C THR A 330 -12.70 14.15 -0.21
N VAL A 331 -11.60 13.72 -0.86
CA VAL A 331 -10.65 14.61 -1.56
C VAL A 331 -10.40 14.13 -3.00
N PRO A 332 -11.46 14.07 -3.83
CA PRO A 332 -11.37 13.49 -5.18
C PRO A 332 -10.39 14.21 -6.11
N ASP A 333 -10.16 15.48 -5.88
CA ASP A 333 -9.18 16.30 -6.60
C ASP A 333 -7.74 15.86 -6.28
N ILE A 334 -7.41 15.65 -5.01
CA ILE A 334 -6.10 15.14 -4.58
C ILE A 334 -5.86 13.74 -5.15
N SER A 335 -6.85 12.85 -5.02
CA SER A 335 -6.78 11.50 -5.60
C SER A 335 -6.55 11.51 -7.11
N ARG A 336 -7.28 12.37 -7.86
CA ARG A 336 -7.10 12.50 -9.31
C ARG A 336 -5.74 13.05 -9.70
N VAL A 337 -5.18 13.99 -8.93
CA VAL A 337 -3.82 14.51 -9.18
C VAL A 337 -2.81 13.37 -9.01
N THR A 338 -2.91 12.57 -7.96
CA THR A 338 -2.02 11.42 -7.77
C THR A 338 -2.20 10.35 -8.85
N ALA A 339 -3.43 10.05 -9.28
CA ALA A 339 -3.66 9.13 -10.40
C ALA A 339 -3.01 9.61 -11.72
N ARG A 340 -3.06 10.92 -12.01
CA ARG A 340 -2.37 11.52 -13.17
C ARG A 340 -0.86 11.47 -13.02
N ASP A 341 -0.35 11.66 -11.82
CA ASP A 341 1.08 11.59 -11.53
C ASP A 341 1.60 10.16 -11.74
N ILE A 342 0.85 9.14 -11.29
CA ILE A 342 1.16 7.74 -11.59
C ILE A 342 1.21 7.51 -13.12
N ARG A 343 0.25 8.05 -13.87
CA ARG A 343 0.26 7.96 -15.34
C ARG A 343 1.50 8.64 -15.92
N GLY A 344 1.80 9.86 -15.49
CA GLY A 344 2.99 10.60 -15.93
C GLY A 344 4.29 9.85 -15.62
N TRP A 345 4.35 9.19 -14.46
CA TRP A 345 5.51 8.37 -14.08
C TRP A 345 5.67 7.14 -14.97
N VAL A 346 4.58 6.45 -15.32
CA VAL A 346 4.60 5.36 -16.31
C VAL A 346 5.16 5.84 -17.66
N ASP A 347 4.73 7.01 -18.11
CA ASP A 347 5.18 7.55 -19.40
C ASP A 347 6.67 7.95 -19.34
N GLN A 348 7.11 8.60 -18.25
CA GLN A 348 8.51 8.98 -18.03
C GLN A 348 9.46 7.77 -17.95
N CYS A 349 9.04 6.69 -17.29
CA CYS A 349 9.87 5.48 -17.20
C CYS A 349 9.98 4.73 -18.53
N ALA A 350 9.06 4.98 -19.47
CA ALA A 350 9.06 4.33 -20.79
C ALA A 350 9.87 5.10 -21.86
N GLU A 351 10.33 6.33 -21.56
CA GLU A 351 11.21 7.15 -22.39
C GLU A 351 12.69 6.71 -22.26
#